data_4dab267f1e50b5fcb4e94a96b4ff6a5b
#
_entry.id   4dab267f1e50b5fcb4e94a96b4ff6a5b
#
_cell.length_a   1.000
_cell.length_b   1.000
_cell.length_c   1.000
_cell.angle_alpha   90.00
_cell.angle_beta   90.00
_cell.angle_gamma   90.00
#
_symmetry.space_group_name_H-M   'P 1'
#
loop_
_entity.id
_entity.type
_entity.pdbx_description
1 polymer ?
#
loop_
_entity_poly.entity_id
_entity_poly.type
_entity_poly.pdbx_seq_one_letter_code
_entity_poly.pdbx_strand_id
1 'polypeptide(L)'
;MTNLLSRAICLVCLIGSLIAPAFAQDYPQKTVRLISPIPAGGAPDLIARAVGHRLAQIWPQPVVIENKIGSNGQLAADYVTHVAPDGYTLLVGMDSLFVINPYLYKQSAVDVNKDLIPIATLGTNQFVLSINANLPVKNLPEFVDYAKKSKPALAYASGGNGSQHHLTMELLKSRAGIDLMHVPYKGGTAATTATIGGDTVAMFSGTSNAALIKAGKLRAIAVSGVNRSKVLPDVPTVAEFYPGFDNTIWIGLFAPRGTPDAIVQRLRRDVARVLASPELIEAFANAGGIEPFSTTPDEMQRLIKRDQAKYNKLISELKLKID
;
A
#
# COMPACT_ATOMS: atom_id res chain seq x y z
N MET A 1 21.90 48.88 51.22
CA MET A 1 20.71 48.22 50.64
C MET A 1 20.68 48.26 49.11
N THR A 2 21.51 49.02 48.43
CA THR A 2 21.53 49.22 46.97
C THR A 2 22.19 48.08 46.17
N ASN A 3 23.07 47.26 46.78
CA ASN A 3 23.83 46.21 46.09
C ASN A 3 23.08 44.87 45.96
N LEU A 4 22.02 44.62 46.72
CA LEU A 4 21.21 43.38 46.57
C LEU A 4 20.19 43.48 45.45
N LEU A 5 19.59 44.65 45.23
CA LEU A 5 18.64 44.85 44.14
C LEU A 5 19.29 44.78 42.75
N SER A 6 20.51 45.34 42.59
CA SER A 6 21.26 45.26 41.34
C SER A 6 21.66 43.82 40.96
N ARG A 7 22.00 43.01 41.97
CA ARG A 7 22.35 41.57 41.74
C ARG A 7 21.13 40.73 41.41
N ALA A 8 19.96 41.02 41.97
CA ALA A 8 18.71 40.34 41.65
C ALA A 8 18.23 40.65 40.20
N ILE A 9 18.39 41.92 39.78
CA ILE A 9 18.02 42.31 38.38
C ILE A 9 18.95 41.66 37.36
N CYS A 10 20.24 41.58 37.61
CA CYS A 10 21.18 40.87 36.71
C CYS A 10 20.90 39.36 36.63
N LEU A 11 20.45 38.70 37.72
CA LEU A 11 20.12 37.30 37.71
C LEU A 11 18.84 36.99 36.93
N VAL A 12 17.85 37.88 37.02
CA VAL A 12 16.59 37.72 36.23
C VAL A 12 16.82 37.98 34.75
N CYS A 13 17.71 38.88 34.36
CA CYS A 13 18.09 39.10 32.97
C CYS A 13 18.90 37.92 32.37
N LEU A 14 19.69 37.21 33.19
CA LEU A 14 20.44 36.06 32.71
C LEU A 14 19.56 34.80 32.48
N ILE A 15 18.47 34.67 33.25
CA ILE A 15 17.52 33.54 33.09
C ILE A 15 16.56 33.76 31.90
N GLY A 16 16.26 35.03 31.58
CA GLY A 16 15.43 35.39 30.42
C GLY A 16 16.09 35.12 29.05
N SER A 17 17.41 34.99 29.00
CA SER A 17 18.15 34.79 27.73
C SER A 17 18.29 33.35 27.29
N LEU A 18 17.78 32.38 28.06
CA LEU A 18 17.89 30.93 27.75
C LEU A 18 16.63 30.34 27.06
N ILE A 19 15.60 31.18 26.84
CA ILE A 19 14.49 30.78 25.96
C ILE A 19 14.84 31.26 24.54
N ALA A 20 15.91 30.74 23.97
CA ALA A 20 16.04 30.78 22.52
C ALA A 20 14.84 30.02 21.95
N PRO A 21 14.02 30.60 21.05
CA PRO A 21 13.06 29.83 20.32
C PRO A 21 13.87 28.71 19.67
N ALA A 22 13.54 27.46 19.99
CA ALA A 22 14.02 26.33 19.21
C ALA A 22 13.48 26.58 17.79
N PHE A 23 14.27 27.24 16.95
CA PHE A 23 14.00 27.27 15.52
C PHE A 23 13.82 25.80 15.15
N ALA A 24 12.59 25.45 14.80
CA ALA A 24 12.28 24.14 14.26
C ALA A 24 13.30 23.92 13.14
N GLN A 25 14.30 23.06 13.42
CA GLN A 25 15.36 22.78 12.46
C GLN A 25 14.66 22.50 11.14
N ASP A 26 15.10 23.17 10.06
CA ASP A 26 14.47 23.02 8.74
C ASP A 26 14.54 21.54 8.31
N TYR A 27 13.49 20.79 8.65
CA TYR A 27 13.37 19.40 8.23
C TYR A 27 13.02 19.35 6.74
N PRO A 28 13.66 18.45 5.95
CA PRO A 28 14.76 17.55 6.29
C PRO A 28 16.16 18.18 6.12
N GLN A 29 17.15 17.79 6.97
CA GLN A 29 18.54 18.21 6.87
C GLN A 29 19.50 17.07 6.42
N LYS A 30 18.99 15.85 6.29
CA LYS A 30 19.69 14.67 5.78
C LYS A 30 18.77 13.83 4.92
N THR A 31 19.32 12.84 4.24
CA THR A 31 18.57 11.92 3.39
C THR A 31 17.37 11.30 4.14
N VAL A 32 16.20 11.33 3.50
CA VAL A 32 14.99 10.64 3.96
C VAL A 32 14.88 9.29 3.27
N ARG A 33 14.59 8.25 4.03
CA ARG A 33 14.44 6.87 3.55
C ARG A 33 12.98 6.46 3.56
N LEU A 34 12.46 6.02 2.43
CA LEU A 34 11.14 5.42 2.29
C LEU A 34 11.30 3.90 2.17
N ILE A 35 10.80 3.18 3.16
CA ILE A 35 10.89 1.71 3.22
C ILE A 35 9.67 1.12 2.52
N SER A 36 9.90 0.44 1.41
CA SER A 36 8.87 -0.27 0.64
C SER A 36 8.85 -1.76 1.02
N PRO A 37 7.69 -2.36 1.29
CA PRO A 37 7.58 -3.73 1.78
C PRO A 37 7.61 -4.79 0.68
N ILE A 38 7.74 -4.41 -0.58
CA ILE A 38 7.64 -5.31 -1.74
C ILE A 38 8.84 -5.16 -2.69
N PRO A 39 9.03 -6.11 -3.61
CA PRO A 39 10.03 -5.97 -4.68
C PRO A 39 9.80 -4.75 -5.56
N ALA A 40 10.87 -4.28 -6.21
CA ALA A 40 10.80 -3.20 -7.17
C ALA A 40 9.81 -3.50 -8.31
N GLY A 41 9.07 -2.46 -8.76
CA GLY A 41 8.11 -2.53 -9.85
C GLY A 41 6.69 -2.91 -9.45
N GLY A 42 6.41 -3.26 -8.20
CA GLY A 42 5.04 -3.37 -7.71
C GLY A 42 4.44 -2.01 -7.32
N ALA A 43 3.11 -1.90 -7.19
CA ALA A 43 2.44 -0.63 -6.95
C ALA A 43 2.98 0.18 -5.75
N PRO A 44 3.21 -0.38 -4.56
CA PRO A 44 3.82 0.36 -3.46
C PRO A 44 5.21 0.91 -3.77
N ASP A 45 6.05 0.17 -4.50
CA ASP A 45 7.38 0.65 -4.90
C ASP A 45 7.29 1.78 -5.93
N LEU A 46 6.41 1.65 -6.93
CA LEU A 46 6.17 2.69 -7.93
C LEU A 46 5.65 3.98 -7.29
N ILE A 47 4.72 3.88 -6.34
CA ILE A 47 4.21 5.00 -5.55
C ILE A 47 5.34 5.64 -4.74
N ALA A 48 6.13 4.83 -4.00
CA ALA A 48 7.25 5.32 -3.20
C ALA A 48 8.25 6.10 -4.05
N ARG A 49 8.61 5.59 -5.24
CA ARG A 49 9.55 6.25 -6.15
C ARG A 49 8.99 7.54 -6.72
N ALA A 50 7.74 7.55 -7.19
CA ALA A 50 7.12 8.73 -7.74
C ALA A 50 6.97 9.84 -6.68
N VAL A 51 6.45 9.51 -5.49
CA VAL A 51 6.31 10.45 -4.38
C VAL A 51 7.69 10.91 -3.88
N GLY A 52 8.63 9.98 -3.67
CA GLY A 52 9.98 10.28 -3.22
C GLY A 52 10.74 11.19 -4.18
N HIS A 53 10.61 10.96 -5.48
CA HIS A 53 11.20 11.83 -6.51
C HIS A 53 10.65 13.27 -6.41
N ARG A 54 9.34 13.43 -6.23
CA ARG A 54 8.71 14.76 -6.08
C ARG A 54 9.05 15.43 -4.77
N LEU A 55 9.11 14.68 -3.67
CA LEU A 55 9.57 15.22 -2.38
C LEU A 55 11.02 15.73 -2.49
N ALA A 56 11.92 15.00 -3.16
CA ALA A 56 13.30 15.42 -3.37
C ALA A 56 13.43 16.70 -4.24
N GLN A 57 12.40 17.09 -5.00
CA GLN A 57 12.38 18.34 -5.75
C GLN A 57 12.00 19.56 -4.87
N ILE A 58 11.25 19.33 -3.80
CA ILE A 58 10.82 20.40 -2.89
C ILE A 58 11.61 20.42 -1.58
N TRP A 59 12.38 19.39 -1.31
CA TRP A 59 13.28 19.29 -0.15
C TRP A 59 14.73 19.54 -0.58
N PRO A 60 15.56 20.12 0.31
CA PRO A 60 16.99 20.29 0.02
C PRO A 60 17.80 19.00 0.14
N GLN A 61 17.12 17.86 0.41
CA GLN A 61 17.76 16.57 0.72
C GLN A 61 17.23 15.45 -0.19
N PRO A 62 18.06 14.46 -0.49
CA PRO A 62 17.64 13.29 -1.25
C PRO A 62 16.57 12.46 -0.52
N VAL A 63 15.71 11.80 -1.30
CA VAL A 63 14.79 10.76 -0.84
C VAL A 63 15.19 9.44 -1.49
N VAL A 64 15.48 8.43 -0.66
CA VAL A 64 15.93 7.11 -1.10
C VAL A 64 14.87 6.07 -0.80
N ILE A 65 14.59 5.18 -1.75
CA ILE A 65 13.67 4.08 -1.57
C ILE A 65 14.44 2.79 -1.32
N GLU A 66 14.12 2.10 -0.22
CA GLU A 66 14.69 0.81 0.16
C GLU A 66 13.61 -0.26 0.23
N ASN A 67 13.84 -1.40 -0.41
CA ASN A 67 12.89 -2.51 -0.41
C ASN A 67 13.27 -3.51 0.70
N LYS A 68 12.34 -3.74 1.66
CA LYS A 68 12.45 -4.76 2.72
C LYS A 68 11.29 -5.73 2.59
N ILE A 69 11.57 -6.85 1.93
CA ILE A 69 10.56 -7.80 1.49
C ILE A 69 10.41 -8.93 2.51
N GLY A 70 9.19 -9.26 2.92
CA GLY A 70 8.89 -10.44 3.74
C GLY A 70 7.58 -10.34 4.51
N SER A 71 6.97 -11.50 4.78
CA SER A 71 5.79 -11.70 5.62
C SER A 71 4.67 -10.67 5.36
N ASN A 72 4.28 -10.50 4.08
CA ASN A 72 3.27 -9.53 3.65
C ASN A 72 3.50 -8.11 4.20
N GLY A 73 4.77 -7.66 4.20
CA GLY A 73 5.17 -6.33 4.65
C GLY A 73 5.54 -6.19 6.13
N GLN A 74 5.36 -7.23 6.94
CA GLN A 74 5.68 -7.18 8.38
C GLN A 74 7.15 -6.87 8.62
N LEU A 75 8.08 -7.44 7.82
CA LEU A 75 9.51 -7.18 7.98
C LEU A 75 9.87 -5.70 7.79
N ALA A 76 9.24 -5.03 6.83
CA ALA A 76 9.44 -3.60 6.61
C ALA A 76 8.87 -2.76 7.76
N ALA A 77 7.69 -3.11 8.23
CA ALA A 77 7.03 -2.42 9.34
C ALA A 77 7.80 -2.60 10.65
N ASP A 78 8.21 -3.82 10.97
CA ASP A 78 9.04 -4.13 12.14
C ASP A 78 10.34 -3.31 12.11
N TYR A 79 11.02 -3.28 10.97
CA TYR A 79 12.20 -2.44 10.82
C TYR A 79 11.94 -0.97 11.12
N VAL A 80 10.84 -0.40 10.58
CA VAL A 80 10.55 1.03 10.77
C VAL A 80 10.11 1.35 12.20
N THR A 81 9.46 0.45 12.90
CA THR A 81 9.05 0.66 14.29
C THR A 81 10.23 0.68 15.29
N HIS A 82 11.37 0.10 14.90
CA HIS A 82 12.58 0.02 15.74
C HIS A 82 13.66 1.07 15.43
N VAL A 83 13.45 1.93 14.43
CA VAL A 83 14.40 3.03 14.16
C VAL A 83 14.05 4.28 14.98
N ALA A 84 15.00 5.22 15.05
CA ALA A 84 14.81 6.50 15.72
C ALA A 84 13.57 7.23 15.14
N PRO A 85 12.65 7.75 15.98
CA PRO A 85 11.45 8.45 15.53
C PRO A 85 11.77 9.92 15.17
N ASP A 86 12.73 10.11 14.26
CA ASP A 86 13.23 11.42 13.85
C ASP A 86 12.67 11.89 12.48
N GLY A 87 11.77 11.10 11.87
CA GLY A 87 11.13 11.40 10.59
C GLY A 87 11.97 11.06 9.36
N TYR A 88 13.19 10.54 9.51
CA TYR A 88 14.08 10.25 8.37
C TYR A 88 13.97 8.81 7.84
N THR A 89 13.23 7.97 8.51
CA THR A 89 12.89 6.64 8.00
C THR A 89 11.38 6.44 8.12
N LEU A 90 10.71 6.30 6.99
CA LEU A 90 9.25 6.23 6.89
C LEU A 90 8.83 4.93 6.20
N LEU A 91 7.69 4.38 6.57
CA LEU A 91 7.12 3.19 5.95
C LEU A 91 6.15 3.60 4.84
N VAL A 92 6.33 3.05 3.65
CA VAL A 92 5.29 3.01 2.61
C VAL A 92 4.49 1.73 2.84
N GLY A 93 3.46 1.83 3.68
CA GLY A 93 2.67 0.67 4.11
C GLY A 93 1.55 0.33 3.15
N MET A 94 1.37 -0.97 2.89
CA MET A 94 0.19 -1.50 2.20
C MET A 94 -0.97 -1.65 3.20
N ASP A 95 -2.19 -1.49 2.73
CA ASP A 95 -3.41 -1.74 3.49
C ASP A 95 -3.43 -3.11 4.16
N SER A 96 -3.00 -4.17 3.46
CA SER A 96 -2.98 -5.54 3.98
C SER A 96 -2.20 -5.69 5.28
N LEU A 97 -1.14 -4.89 5.47
CA LEU A 97 -0.36 -4.88 6.70
C LEU A 97 -1.22 -4.52 7.93
N PHE A 98 -2.18 -3.61 7.75
CA PHE A 98 -3.01 -3.05 8.82
C PHE A 98 -4.37 -3.72 8.96
N VAL A 99 -4.93 -4.23 7.85
CA VAL A 99 -6.33 -4.69 7.83
C VAL A 99 -6.50 -6.20 7.56
N ILE A 100 -5.43 -6.89 7.17
CA ILE A 100 -5.43 -8.34 6.90
C ILE A 100 -4.54 -9.07 7.89
N ASN A 101 -3.27 -8.65 7.99
CA ASN A 101 -2.26 -9.34 8.80
C ASN A 101 -2.68 -9.57 10.26
N PRO A 102 -3.37 -8.63 10.95
CA PRO A 102 -3.82 -8.85 12.32
C PRO A 102 -4.75 -10.05 12.51
N TYR A 103 -5.43 -10.49 11.44
CA TYR A 103 -6.38 -11.61 11.48
C TYR A 103 -5.82 -12.92 10.95
N LEU A 104 -4.71 -12.88 10.21
CA LEU A 104 -4.12 -14.06 9.59
C LEU A 104 -2.86 -14.55 10.29
N TYR A 105 -2.04 -13.66 10.83
CA TYR A 105 -0.80 -14.03 11.50
C TYR A 105 -0.98 -14.02 13.01
N LYS A 106 -0.56 -15.09 13.70
CA LYS A 106 -0.65 -15.21 15.17
C LYS A 106 0.13 -14.13 15.93
N GLN A 107 1.18 -13.63 15.32
CA GLN A 107 1.98 -12.51 15.82
C GLN A 107 2.10 -11.48 14.71
N SER A 108 1.26 -10.44 14.75
CA SER A 108 1.50 -9.24 13.96
C SER A 108 2.59 -8.44 14.65
N ALA A 109 3.68 -8.17 13.94
CA ALA A 109 4.77 -7.35 14.47
C ALA A 109 4.38 -5.88 14.68
N VAL A 110 3.27 -5.44 14.11
CA VAL A 110 2.86 -4.02 14.11
C VAL A 110 1.40 -3.87 14.49
N ASP A 111 1.16 -3.05 15.50
CA ASP A 111 -0.16 -2.47 15.79
C ASP A 111 -0.14 -1.01 15.29
N VAL A 112 -0.87 -0.73 14.20
CA VAL A 112 -0.88 0.61 13.57
C VAL A 112 -1.24 1.73 14.55
N ASN A 113 -2.07 1.43 15.54
CA ASN A 113 -2.51 2.43 16.54
C ASN A 113 -1.44 2.70 17.62
N LYS A 114 -0.52 1.75 17.84
CA LYS A 114 0.53 1.85 18.86
C LYS A 114 1.87 2.27 18.27
N ASP A 115 2.27 1.65 17.16
CA ASP A 115 3.66 1.64 16.74
C ASP A 115 3.95 2.64 15.62
N LEU A 116 2.89 3.10 14.91
CA LEU A 116 3.03 4.01 13.78
C LEU A 116 2.10 5.22 13.88
N ILE A 117 2.54 6.33 13.30
CA ILE A 117 1.75 7.55 13.08
C ILE A 117 1.36 7.59 11.61
N PRO A 118 0.08 7.58 11.25
CA PRO A 118 -0.35 7.76 9.87
C PRO A 118 -0.06 9.20 9.42
N ILE A 119 0.66 9.34 8.30
CA ILE A 119 0.94 10.63 7.67
C ILE A 119 -0.16 10.97 6.68
N ALA A 120 -0.33 10.14 5.65
CA ALA A 120 -1.38 10.25 4.63
C ALA A 120 -1.51 8.93 3.85
N THR A 121 -2.64 8.70 3.20
CA THR A 121 -2.68 7.81 2.04
C THR A 121 -1.92 8.46 0.89
N LEU A 122 -1.26 7.66 0.07
CA LEU A 122 -0.47 8.13 -1.08
C LEU A 122 -1.18 7.86 -2.40
N GLY A 123 -1.79 6.70 -2.50
CA GLY A 123 -2.48 6.28 -3.70
C GLY A 123 -3.37 5.09 -3.48
N THR A 124 -4.26 4.90 -4.42
CA THR A 124 -5.15 3.75 -4.50
C THR A 124 -4.96 3.05 -5.83
N ASN A 125 -5.22 1.77 -5.83
CA ASN A 125 -5.19 0.94 -7.02
C ASN A 125 -6.23 -0.16 -6.90
N GLN A 126 -6.64 -0.73 -8.02
CA GLN A 126 -7.46 -1.92 -8.06
C GLN A 126 -6.72 -3.05 -8.75
N PHE A 127 -7.19 -4.26 -8.54
CA PHE A 127 -6.66 -5.42 -9.23
C PHE A 127 -7.40 -5.68 -10.52
N VAL A 128 -6.71 -6.36 -11.43
CA VAL A 128 -7.30 -6.93 -12.63
C VAL A 128 -7.16 -8.45 -12.58
N LEU A 129 -8.26 -9.16 -12.75
CA LEU A 129 -8.23 -10.61 -12.97
C LEU A 129 -7.61 -10.85 -14.34
N SER A 130 -6.34 -11.21 -14.29
CA SER A 130 -5.51 -11.51 -15.45
C SER A 130 -5.37 -13.01 -15.58
N ILE A 131 -5.58 -13.52 -16.79
CA ILE A 131 -5.41 -14.93 -17.11
C ILE A 131 -4.29 -15.11 -18.12
N ASN A 132 -3.73 -16.32 -18.18
CA ASN A 132 -2.82 -16.69 -19.25
C ASN A 132 -3.48 -16.48 -20.61
N ALA A 133 -2.78 -15.82 -21.54
CA ALA A 133 -3.34 -15.43 -22.83
C ALA A 133 -3.79 -16.62 -23.69
N ASN A 134 -3.21 -17.82 -23.46
CA ASN A 134 -3.53 -19.05 -24.19
C ASN A 134 -4.76 -19.79 -23.62
N LEU A 135 -5.29 -19.37 -22.46
CA LEU A 135 -6.48 -20.00 -21.91
C LEU A 135 -7.68 -19.76 -22.85
N PRO A 136 -8.50 -20.78 -23.19
CA PRO A 136 -9.59 -20.66 -24.18
C PRO A 136 -10.84 -20.00 -23.57
N VAL A 137 -10.70 -18.90 -22.84
CA VAL A 137 -11.77 -18.10 -22.23
C VAL A 137 -11.53 -16.61 -22.48
N LYS A 138 -12.59 -15.82 -22.63
CA LYS A 138 -12.52 -14.42 -23.06
C LYS A 138 -13.06 -13.45 -22.01
N ASN A 139 -13.86 -13.89 -21.08
CA ASN A 139 -14.58 -13.07 -20.11
C ASN A 139 -14.75 -13.81 -18.77
N LEU A 140 -15.24 -13.10 -17.76
CA LEU A 140 -15.43 -13.64 -16.42
C LEU A 140 -16.44 -14.82 -16.37
N PRO A 141 -17.62 -14.77 -17.00
CA PRO A 141 -18.52 -15.93 -17.05
C PRO A 141 -17.89 -17.18 -17.65
N GLU A 142 -17.20 -17.05 -18.80
CA GLU A 142 -16.49 -18.17 -19.41
C GLU A 142 -15.38 -18.74 -18.51
N PHE A 143 -14.65 -17.87 -17.81
CA PHE A 143 -13.62 -18.31 -16.84
C PHE A 143 -14.23 -19.10 -15.70
N VAL A 144 -15.35 -18.61 -15.14
CA VAL A 144 -16.07 -19.31 -14.07
C VAL A 144 -16.57 -20.67 -14.52
N ASP A 145 -17.17 -20.76 -15.71
CA ASP A 145 -17.66 -22.02 -16.27
C ASP A 145 -16.52 -22.99 -16.57
N TYR A 146 -15.39 -22.48 -17.08
CA TYR A 146 -14.21 -23.26 -17.35
C TYR A 146 -13.60 -23.82 -16.04
N ALA A 147 -13.50 -22.99 -15.01
CA ALA A 147 -13.01 -23.40 -13.69
C ALA A 147 -13.91 -24.49 -13.06
N LYS A 148 -15.23 -24.36 -13.13
CA LYS A 148 -16.19 -25.36 -12.61
C LYS A 148 -16.05 -26.73 -13.28
N LYS A 149 -15.66 -26.76 -14.54
CA LYS A 149 -15.52 -28.01 -15.34
C LYS A 149 -14.12 -28.63 -15.23
N SER A 150 -13.13 -27.88 -14.75
CA SER A 150 -11.74 -28.31 -14.73
C SER A 150 -11.48 -29.31 -13.61
N LYS A 151 -10.88 -30.43 -13.95
CA LYS A 151 -10.38 -31.46 -13.02
C LYS A 151 -9.01 -31.92 -13.49
N PRO A 152 -7.93 -31.78 -12.69
CA PRO A 152 -7.92 -31.17 -11.35
C PRO A 152 -8.25 -29.66 -11.37
N ALA A 153 -8.49 -29.07 -10.20
CA ALA A 153 -8.73 -27.64 -10.07
C ALA A 153 -7.58 -26.82 -10.67
N LEU A 154 -7.93 -25.74 -11.36
CA LEU A 154 -6.94 -24.83 -11.97
C LEU A 154 -6.11 -24.13 -10.91
N ALA A 155 -4.82 -23.90 -11.20
CA ALA A 155 -3.93 -23.18 -10.31
C ALA A 155 -4.01 -21.65 -10.54
N TYR A 156 -4.06 -20.86 -9.47
CA TYR A 156 -3.93 -19.41 -9.54
C TYR A 156 -2.73 -18.91 -8.72
N ALA A 157 -2.08 -17.83 -9.19
CA ALA A 157 -0.96 -17.22 -8.52
C ALA A 157 -1.37 -16.08 -7.60
N SER A 158 -0.60 -15.87 -6.52
CA SER A 158 -0.68 -14.69 -5.68
C SER A 158 0.69 -14.17 -5.29
N GLY A 159 0.75 -12.95 -4.74
CA GLY A 159 1.99 -12.38 -4.19
C GLY A 159 2.40 -12.94 -2.82
N GLY A 160 1.82 -14.08 -2.41
CA GLY A 160 2.08 -14.76 -1.15
C GLY A 160 0.81 -14.98 -0.33
N ASN A 161 0.93 -15.86 0.68
CA ASN A 161 -0.15 -16.12 1.62
C ASN A 161 -0.61 -14.84 2.33
N GLY A 162 -1.92 -14.62 2.43
CA GLY A 162 -2.51 -13.42 3.06
C GLY A 162 -2.34 -12.13 2.28
N SER A 163 -1.71 -12.14 1.09
CA SER A 163 -1.64 -10.96 0.24
C SER A 163 -3.02 -10.56 -0.27
N GLN A 164 -3.17 -9.30 -0.66
CA GLN A 164 -4.40 -8.81 -1.31
C GLN A 164 -4.73 -9.61 -2.58
N HIS A 165 -3.73 -10.05 -3.34
CA HIS A 165 -3.93 -10.94 -4.51
C HIS A 165 -4.62 -12.25 -4.12
N HIS A 166 -4.17 -12.87 -3.00
CA HIS A 166 -4.75 -14.10 -2.46
C HIS A 166 -6.20 -13.86 -2.03
N LEU A 167 -6.45 -12.87 -1.15
CA LEU A 167 -7.79 -12.63 -0.61
C LEU A 167 -8.80 -12.19 -1.67
N THR A 168 -8.36 -11.44 -2.69
CA THR A 168 -9.23 -11.06 -3.81
C THR A 168 -9.68 -12.28 -4.60
N MET A 169 -8.78 -13.25 -4.83
CA MET A 169 -9.14 -14.49 -5.52
C MET A 169 -10.05 -15.36 -4.65
N GLU A 170 -9.76 -15.50 -3.36
CA GLU A 170 -10.61 -16.26 -2.44
C GLU A 170 -12.03 -15.64 -2.34
N LEU A 171 -12.13 -14.31 -2.36
CA LEU A 171 -13.42 -13.64 -2.42
C LEU A 171 -14.17 -13.98 -3.73
N LEU A 172 -13.48 -13.97 -4.87
CA LEU A 172 -14.07 -14.37 -6.15
C LEU A 172 -14.52 -15.84 -6.12
N LYS A 173 -13.65 -16.74 -5.63
CA LYS A 173 -13.98 -18.18 -5.47
C LYS A 173 -15.27 -18.38 -4.67
N SER A 174 -15.38 -17.69 -3.53
CA SER A 174 -16.57 -17.74 -2.68
C SER A 174 -17.83 -17.22 -3.40
N ARG A 175 -17.72 -16.07 -4.11
CA ARG A 175 -18.86 -15.45 -4.80
C ARG A 175 -19.32 -16.23 -6.04
N ALA A 176 -18.36 -16.80 -6.78
CA ALA A 176 -18.63 -17.53 -8.03
C ALA A 176 -18.92 -19.02 -7.82
N GLY A 177 -18.67 -19.55 -6.62
CA GLY A 177 -18.78 -20.98 -6.32
C GLY A 177 -17.82 -21.83 -7.16
N ILE A 178 -16.55 -21.41 -7.28
CA ILE A 178 -15.49 -22.11 -8.01
C ILE A 178 -14.38 -22.54 -7.08
N ASP A 179 -13.71 -23.61 -7.47
CA ASP A 179 -12.49 -24.05 -6.79
C ASP A 179 -11.26 -23.81 -7.65
N LEU A 180 -10.22 -23.21 -7.02
CA LEU A 180 -8.94 -22.94 -7.63
C LEU A 180 -7.84 -23.25 -6.61
N MET A 181 -6.76 -23.87 -7.05
CA MET A 181 -5.60 -24.18 -6.23
C MET A 181 -4.69 -22.95 -6.08
N HIS A 182 -4.43 -22.55 -4.86
CA HIS A 182 -3.55 -21.42 -4.58
C HIS A 182 -2.07 -21.78 -4.70
N VAL A 183 -1.31 -20.96 -5.46
CA VAL A 183 0.15 -21.05 -5.58
C VAL A 183 0.77 -19.70 -5.16
N PRO A 184 1.38 -19.61 -3.96
CA PRO A 184 1.96 -18.36 -3.47
C PRO A 184 3.36 -18.13 -4.06
N TYR A 185 3.62 -16.87 -4.47
CA TYR A 185 4.93 -16.39 -4.95
C TYR A 185 5.48 -15.28 -4.06
N LYS A 186 6.76 -14.93 -4.23
CA LYS A 186 7.42 -13.81 -3.51
C LYS A 186 7.07 -12.47 -4.17
N GLY A 187 5.81 -12.04 -4.07
CA GLY A 187 5.31 -10.78 -4.61
C GLY A 187 4.62 -10.91 -5.98
N GLY A 188 3.87 -9.85 -6.34
CA GLY A 188 3.04 -9.83 -7.55
C GLY A 188 3.81 -9.98 -8.86
N THR A 189 5.05 -9.48 -8.94
CA THR A 189 5.88 -9.57 -10.15
C THR A 189 6.20 -11.04 -10.48
N ALA A 190 6.62 -11.83 -9.48
CA ALA A 190 6.90 -13.25 -9.66
C ALA A 190 5.62 -14.04 -10.04
N ALA A 191 4.49 -13.73 -9.40
CA ALA A 191 3.19 -14.30 -9.73
C ALA A 191 2.76 -13.97 -11.18
N THR A 192 3.01 -12.73 -11.63
CA THR A 192 2.74 -12.31 -13.02
C THR A 192 3.56 -13.13 -14.02
N THR A 193 4.86 -13.31 -13.76
CA THR A 193 5.74 -14.11 -14.61
C THR A 193 5.25 -15.55 -14.71
N ALA A 194 4.89 -16.16 -13.59
CA ALA A 194 4.36 -17.51 -13.55
C ALA A 194 3.05 -17.68 -14.33
N THR A 195 2.15 -16.67 -14.24
CA THR A 195 0.89 -16.69 -15.00
C THR A 195 1.13 -16.50 -16.50
N ILE A 196 2.08 -15.66 -16.91
CA ILE A 196 2.49 -15.52 -18.33
C ILE A 196 3.09 -16.84 -18.84
N GLY A 197 3.93 -17.47 -18.03
CA GLY A 197 4.60 -18.76 -18.38
C GLY A 197 3.66 -19.96 -18.45
N GLY A 198 2.47 -19.86 -17.84
CA GLY A 198 1.51 -20.96 -17.80
C GLY A 198 1.64 -21.90 -16.60
N ASP A 199 2.54 -21.63 -15.65
CA ASP A 199 2.63 -22.36 -14.37
C ASP A 199 1.34 -22.23 -13.57
N THR A 200 0.66 -21.12 -13.73
CA THR A 200 -0.69 -20.85 -13.21
C THR A 200 -1.56 -20.23 -14.31
N VAL A 201 -2.88 -20.42 -14.21
CA VAL A 201 -3.78 -19.94 -15.27
C VAL A 201 -4.32 -18.55 -15.04
N ALA A 202 -4.31 -18.09 -13.80
CA ALA A 202 -4.94 -16.81 -13.41
C ALA A 202 -4.24 -16.18 -12.21
N MET A 203 -4.43 -14.87 -12.07
CA MET A 203 -4.12 -14.11 -10.87
C MET A 203 -4.96 -12.82 -10.83
N PHE A 204 -5.20 -12.29 -9.65
CA PHE A 204 -5.49 -10.87 -9.54
C PHE A 204 -4.15 -10.12 -9.56
N SER A 205 -3.87 -9.37 -10.60
CA SER A 205 -2.64 -8.56 -10.74
C SER A 205 -2.95 -7.08 -10.57
N GLY A 206 -1.95 -6.26 -10.20
CA GLY A 206 -2.12 -4.82 -10.20
C GLY A 206 -2.37 -4.28 -11.62
N THR A 207 -3.10 -3.17 -11.72
CA THR A 207 -3.29 -2.45 -13.01
C THR A 207 -1.97 -1.94 -13.60
N SER A 208 -0.88 -1.92 -12.83
CA SER A 208 0.49 -1.73 -13.36
C SER A 208 0.88 -2.74 -14.45
N ASN A 209 0.18 -3.88 -14.53
CA ASN A 209 0.34 -4.87 -15.61
C ASN A 209 -0.43 -4.51 -16.91
N ALA A 210 -1.08 -3.34 -17.00
CA ALA A 210 -1.84 -2.93 -18.19
C ALA A 210 -0.99 -2.98 -19.47
N ALA A 211 0.30 -2.67 -19.40
CA ALA A 211 1.20 -2.78 -20.55
C ALA A 211 1.36 -4.22 -21.03
N LEU A 212 1.46 -5.20 -20.12
CA LEU A 212 1.53 -6.63 -20.44
C LEU A 212 0.21 -7.15 -21.03
N ILE A 213 -0.91 -6.63 -20.54
CA ILE A 213 -2.24 -6.94 -21.07
C ILE A 213 -2.39 -6.39 -22.49
N LYS A 214 -2.05 -5.11 -22.71
CA LYS A 214 -2.07 -4.47 -24.04
C LYS A 214 -1.12 -5.17 -25.04
N ALA A 215 0.00 -5.70 -24.56
CA ALA A 215 0.94 -6.50 -25.36
C ALA A 215 0.48 -7.95 -25.60
N GLY A 216 -0.70 -8.35 -25.11
CA GLY A 216 -1.25 -9.70 -25.29
C GLY A 216 -0.52 -10.80 -24.51
N LYS A 217 0.31 -10.46 -23.53
CA LYS A 217 0.99 -11.43 -22.66
C LYS A 217 0.06 -12.03 -21.60
N LEU A 218 -0.93 -11.24 -21.19
CA LEU A 218 -2.01 -11.63 -20.31
C LEU A 218 -3.33 -11.16 -20.92
N ARG A 219 -4.43 -11.80 -20.54
CA ARG A 219 -5.78 -11.33 -20.86
C ARG A 219 -6.48 -10.85 -19.60
N ALA A 220 -6.94 -9.59 -19.62
CA ALA A 220 -7.78 -9.03 -18.57
C ALA A 220 -9.22 -9.45 -18.78
N ILE A 221 -9.90 -9.94 -17.74
CA ILE A 221 -11.31 -10.38 -17.84
C ILE A 221 -12.26 -9.69 -16.86
N ALA A 222 -11.74 -9.10 -15.79
CA ALA A 222 -12.49 -8.24 -14.89
C ALA A 222 -11.54 -7.39 -14.01
N VAL A 223 -12.03 -6.26 -13.48
CA VAL A 223 -11.33 -5.46 -12.45
C VAL A 223 -12.03 -5.56 -11.11
N SER A 224 -11.29 -5.41 -10.01
CA SER A 224 -11.78 -5.68 -8.65
C SER A 224 -12.48 -4.51 -7.97
N GLY A 225 -12.38 -3.30 -8.51
CA GLY A 225 -13.01 -2.11 -7.95
C GLY A 225 -14.49 -2.00 -8.34
N VAL A 226 -15.19 -1.07 -7.69
CA VAL A 226 -16.60 -0.77 -8.00
C VAL A 226 -16.79 -0.09 -9.37
N ASN A 227 -15.76 0.61 -9.84
CA ASN A 227 -15.74 1.27 -11.14
C ASN A 227 -14.70 0.62 -12.05
N ARG A 228 -14.92 0.70 -13.36
CA ARG A 228 -13.92 0.27 -14.35
C ARG A 228 -12.65 1.08 -14.25
N SER A 229 -11.53 0.45 -14.56
CA SER A 229 -10.21 1.11 -14.52
C SER A 229 -10.06 2.09 -15.68
N LYS A 230 -9.54 3.29 -15.40
CA LYS A 230 -9.25 4.30 -16.45
C LYS A 230 -8.22 3.83 -17.47
N VAL A 231 -7.31 2.94 -17.09
CA VAL A 231 -6.27 2.39 -17.99
C VAL A 231 -6.74 1.14 -18.76
N LEU A 232 -7.86 0.53 -18.34
CA LEU A 232 -8.51 -0.64 -18.94
C LEU A 232 -10.03 -0.42 -19.00
N PRO A 233 -10.52 0.61 -19.71
CA PRO A 233 -11.93 1.03 -19.65
C PRO A 233 -12.92 -0.01 -20.23
N ASP A 234 -12.44 -0.86 -21.13
CA ASP A 234 -13.24 -1.91 -21.75
C ASP A 234 -13.37 -3.17 -20.87
N VAL A 235 -12.55 -3.28 -19.79
CA VAL A 235 -12.58 -4.43 -18.88
C VAL A 235 -13.68 -4.20 -17.84
N PRO A 236 -14.70 -5.10 -17.74
CA PRO A 236 -15.79 -4.93 -16.79
C PRO A 236 -15.32 -5.08 -15.35
N THR A 237 -16.11 -4.62 -14.40
CA THR A 237 -15.86 -4.90 -12.98
C THR A 237 -16.39 -6.29 -12.61
N VAL A 238 -15.79 -6.91 -11.59
CA VAL A 238 -16.35 -8.12 -10.99
C VAL A 238 -17.75 -7.83 -10.43
N ALA A 239 -17.97 -6.61 -9.93
CA ALA A 239 -19.26 -6.17 -9.38
C ALA A 239 -20.41 -6.17 -10.40
N GLU A 240 -20.13 -6.02 -11.70
CA GLU A 240 -21.14 -6.13 -12.78
C GLU A 240 -21.75 -7.54 -12.86
N PHE A 241 -21.04 -8.56 -12.39
CA PHE A 241 -21.48 -9.97 -12.34
C PHE A 241 -21.83 -10.46 -10.94
N TYR A 242 -21.13 -9.94 -9.93
CA TYR A 242 -21.28 -10.30 -8.52
C TYR A 242 -21.47 -9.03 -7.68
N PRO A 243 -22.72 -8.53 -7.53
CA PRO A 243 -23.01 -7.29 -6.82
C PRO A 243 -22.39 -7.25 -5.42
N GLY A 244 -21.83 -6.11 -5.05
CA GLY A 244 -21.15 -5.91 -3.77
C GLY A 244 -19.70 -6.43 -3.72
N PHE A 245 -19.16 -6.89 -4.85
CA PHE A 245 -17.72 -7.14 -4.93
C PHE A 245 -16.96 -5.81 -5.04
N ASP A 246 -16.09 -5.55 -4.08
CA ASP A 246 -15.17 -4.41 -4.09
C ASP A 246 -13.88 -4.81 -3.38
N ASN A 247 -12.78 -4.74 -4.11
CA ASN A 247 -11.46 -4.90 -3.55
C ASN A 247 -10.47 -3.88 -4.12
N THR A 248 -10.64 -2.64 -3.70
CA THR A 248 -9.72 -1.53 -3.96
C THR A 248 -8.70 -1.49 -2.84
N ILE A 249 -7.42 -1.40 -3.19
CA ILE A 249 -6.30 -1.31 -2.25
C ILE A 249 -5.87 0.14 -2.06
N TRP A 250 -5.28 0.46 -0.91
CA TRP A 250 -4.64 1.73 -0.66
C TRP A 250 -3.23 1.55 -0.11
N ILE A 251 -2.37 2.50 -0.39
CA ILE A 251 -1.01 2.60 0.09
C ILE A 251 -0.88 3.91 0.86
N GLY A 252 -0.27 3.85 2.04
CA GLY A 252 -0.08 4.99 2.91
C GLY A 252 1.37 5.21 3.31
N LEU A 253 1.67 6.41 3.79
CA LEU A 253 2.93 6.80 4.42
C LEU A 253 2.75 6.84 5.93
N PHE A 254 3.70 6.25 6.65
CA PHE A 254 3.68 6.15 8.10
C PHE A 254 5.04 6.49 8.68
N ALA A 255 5.03 7.16 9.83
CA ALA A 255 6.22 7.43 10.63
C ALA A 255 6.21 6.57 11.91
N PRO A 256 7.38 6.26 12.51
CA PRO A 256 7.46 5.63 13.82
C PRO A 256 6.72 6.43 14.89
N ARG A 257 6.13 5.75 15.86
CA ARG A 257 5.54 6.39 17.04
C ARG A 257 6.60 7.22 17.77
N GLY A 258 6.24 8.42 18.22
CA GLY A 258 7.15 9.34 18.87
C GLY A 258 7.85 10.33 17.92
N THR A 259 7.61 10.24 16.61
CA THR A 259 8.05 11.29 15.67
C THR A 259 7.47 12.64 16.09
N PRO A 260 8.30 13.73 16.22
CA PRO A 260 7.84 15.03 16.67
C PRO A 260 6.71 15.60 15.81
N ASP A 261 5.69 16.20 16.45
CA ASP A 261 4.52 16.73 15.75
C ASP A 261 4.86 17.73 14.65
N ALA A 262 5.87 18.58 14.87
CA ALA A 262 6.32 19.53 13.85
C ALA A 262 6.76 18.84 12.55
N ILE A 263 7.46 17.71 12.67
CA ILE A 263 7.91 16.87 11.55
C ILE A 263 6.69 16.19 10.90
N VAL A 264 5.79 15.62 11.70
CA VAL A 264 4.56 14.99 11.21
C VAL A 264 3.73 15.98 10.38
N GLN A 265 3.52 17.19 10.89
CA GLN A 265 2.78 18.23 10.17
C GLN A 265 3.50 18.69 8.89
N ARG A 266 4.83 18.77 8.93
CA ARG A 266 5.62 19.09 7.74
C ARG A 266 5.46 18.00 6.67
N LEU A 267 5.61 16.73 7.05
CA LEU A 267 5.40 15.58 6.15
C LEU A 267 4.00 15.60 5.52
N ARG A 268 2.96 15.81 6.33
CA ARG A 268 1.56 15.88 5.85
C ARG A 268 1.37 16.97 4.80
N ARG A 269 1.85 18.18 5.07
CA ARG A 269 1.73 19.31 4.12
C ARG A 269 2.48 19.03 2.81
N ASP A 270 3.71 18.56 2.90
CA ASP A 270 4.55 18.34 1.73
C ASP A 270 4.03 17.18 0.89
N VAL A 271 3.59 16.08 1.51
CA VAL A 271 2.95 14.95 0.83
C VAL A 271 1.65 15.38 0.15
N ALA A 272 0.78 16.12 0.83
CA ALA A 272 -0.47 16.62 0.24
C ALA A 272 -0.19 17.51 -0.99
N ARG A 273 0.82 18.40 -0.89
CA ARG A 273 1.26 19.24 -2.03
C ARG A 273 1.73 18.39 -3.21
N VAL A 274 2.54 17.37 -2.94
CA VAL A 274 3.06 16.46 -3.99
C VAL A 274 1.92 15.66 -4.64
N LEU A 275 0.98 15.14 -3.85
CA LEU A 275 -0.15 14.35 -4.35
C LEU A 275 -1.10 15.17 -5.25
N ALA A 276 -1.18 16.49 -5.05
CA ALA A 276 -1.99 17.39 -5.85
C ALA A 276 -1.27 17.85 -7.15
N SER A 277 0.02 17.51 -7.35
CA SER A 277 0.76 18.00 -8.52
C SER A 277 0.36 17.25 -9.79
N PRO A 278 0.14 17.97 -10.93
CA PRO A 278 -0.20 17.35 -12.20
C PRO A 278 0.81 16.28 -12.64
N GLU A 279 2.09 16.53 -12.38
CA GLU A 279 3.17 15.64 -12.79
C GLU A 279 3.15 14.31 -12.00
N LEU A 280 2.71 14.30 -10.72
CA LEU A 280 2.54 13.06 -9.99
C LEU A 280 1.32 12.30 -10.50
N ILE A 281 0.22 13.01 -10.78
CA ILE A 281 -1.00 12.40 -11.35
C ILE A 281 -0.66 11.70 -12.67
N GLU A 282 0.11 12.36 -13.53
CA GLU A 282 0.58 11.78 -14.79
C GLU A 282 1.51 10.58 -14.56
N ALA A 283 2.48 10.72 -13.65
CA ALA A 283 3.38 9.61 -13.30
C ALA A 283 2.62 8.39 -12.78
N PHE A 284 1.59 8.57 -11.96
CA PHE A 284 0.75 7.50 -11.46
C PHE A 284 -0.11 6.87 -12.56
N ALA A 285 -0.68 7.66 -13.44
CA ALA A 285 -1.41 7.15 -14.61
C ALA A 285 -0.52 6.28 -15.50
N ASN A 286 0.70 6.74 -15.78
CA ASN A 286 1.71 6.02 -16.57
C ASN A 286 2.26 4.77 -15.86
N ALA A 287 2.24 4.75 -14.53
CA ALA A 287 2.62 3.58 -13.72
C ALA A 287 1.51 2.51 -13.63
N GLY A 288 0.51 2.55 -14.52
CA GLY A 288 -0.54 1.54 -14.62
C GLY A 288 -1.84 1.92 -13.91
N GLY A 289 -2.20 3.22 -13.94
CA GLY A 289 -3.49 3.67 -13.44
C GLY A 289 -3.61 3.68 -11.92
N ILE A 290 -2.52 3.92 -11.23
CA ILE A 290 -2.54 4.33 -9.83
C ILE A 290 -3.26 5.68 -9.77
N GLU A 291 -4.14 5.86 -8.79
CA GLU A 291 -4.80 7.15 -8.57
C GLU A 291 -4.27 7.77 -7.27
N PRO A 292 -3.92 9.07 -7.27
CA PRO A 292 -3.61 9.77 -6.03
C PRO A 292 -4.81 9.68 -5.07
N PHE A 293 -4.52 9.35 -3.83
CA PHE A 293 -5.54 9.22 -2.80
C PHE A 293 -5.01 9.83 -1.52
N SER A 294 -5.42 11.06 -1.25
CA SER A 294 -5.02 11.80 -0.06
C SER A 294 -6.15 11.80 0.96
N THR A 295 -5.82 11.46 2.20
CA THR A 295 -6.75 11.49 3.33
C THR A 295 -6.17 12.32 4.46
N THR A 296 -7.05 12.94 5.25
CA THR A 296 -6.69 13.44 6.57
C THR A 296 -6.39 12.25 7.52
N PRO A 297 -5.69 12.47 8.64
CA PRO A 297 -5.43 11.43 9.62
C PRO A 297 -6.70 10.71 10.11
N ASP A 298 -7.77 11.49 10.37
CA ASP A 298 -9.04 10.94 10.85
C ASP A 298 -9.75 10.10 9.78
N GLU A 299 -9.69 10.52 8.53
CA GLU A 299 -10.21 9.74 7.40
C GLU A 299 -9.43 8.45 7.23
N MET A 300 -8.10 8.49 7.36
CA MET A 300 -7.26 7.30 7.28
C MET A 300 -7.55 6.32 8.43
N GLN A 301 -7.77 6.79 9.64
CA GLN A 301 -8.18 5.94 10.75
C GLN A 301 -9.56 5.31 10.52
N ARG A 302 -10.53 6.07 9.99
CA ARG A 302 -11.86 5.52 9.63
C ARG A 302 -11.74 4.48 8.52
N LEU A 303 -10.90 4.73 7.51
CA LEU A 303 -10.60 3.80 6.42
C LEU A 303 -10.04 2.48 6.96
N ILE A 304 -9.02 2.55 7.82
CA ILE A 304 -8.41 1.37 8.45
C ILE A 304 -9.46 0.57 9.23
N LYS A 305 -10.26 1.21 10.09
CA LYS A 305 -11.30 0.53 10.88
C LYS A 305 -12.36 -0.13 10.01
N ARG A 306 -12.81 0.55 8.96
CA ARG A 306 -13.78 0.01 8.00
C ARG A 306 -13.23 -1.25 7.32
N ASP A 307 -12.00 -1.17 6.84
CA ASP A 307 -11.38 -2.26 6.11
C ASP A 307 -10.98 -3.42 7.03
N GLN A 308 -10.59 -3.16 8.28
CA GLN A 308 -10.41 -4.19 9.30
C GLN A 308 -11.70 -4.99 9.53
N ALA A 309 -12.85 -4.33 9.67
CA ALA A 309 -14.14 -5.01 9.83
C ALA A 309 -14.47 -5.89 8.60
N LYS A 310 -14.23 -5.36 7.37
CA LYS A 310 -14.43 -6.07 6.11
C LYS A 310 -13.58 -7.36 6.04
N TYR A 311 -12.27 -7.24 6.28
CA TYR A 311 -11.35 -8.37 6.12
C TYR A 311 -11.46 -9.38 7.26
N ASN A 312 -11.74 -8.94 8.50
CA ASN A 312 -12.01 -9.85 9.60
C ASN A 312 -13.21 -10.76 9.26
N LYS A 313 -14.30 -10.17 8.75
CA LYS A 313 -15.47 -10.94 8.31
C LYS A 313 -15.10 -11.92 7.20
N LEU A 314 -14.43 -11.45 6.14
CA LEU A 314 -14.03 -12.27 5.00
C LEU A 314 -13.13 -13.45 5.42
N ILE A 315 -12.10 -13.19 6.22
CA ILE A 315 -11.14 -14.21 6.67
C ILE A 315 -11.85 -15.26 7.53
N SER A 316 -12.78 -14.81 8.40
CA SER A 316 -13.57 -15.71 9.25
C SER A 316 -14.52 -16.60 8.43
N GLU A 317 -15.22 -16.03 7.45
CA GLU A 317 -16.13 -16.75 6.55
C GLU A 317 -15.38 -17.80 5.70
N LEU A 318 -14.21 -17.44 5.18
CA LEU A 318 -13.37 -18.31 4.37
C LEU A 318 -12.54 -19.30 5.21
N LYS A 319 -12.54 -19.16 6.54
CA LYS A 319 -11.74 -19.97 7.48
C LYS A 319 -10.26 -20.02 7.11
N LEU A 320 -9.76 -18.91 6.54
CA LEU A 320 -8.36 -18.82 6.14
C LEU A 320 -7.47 -18.77 7.38
N LYS A 321 -6.43 -19.60 7.36
CA LYS A 321 -5.37 -19.61 8.38
C LYS A 321 -4.03 -19.60 7.65
N ILE A 322 -3.09 -18.83 8.18
CA ILE A 322 -1.69 -18.88 7.78
C ILE A 322 -0.92 -19.28 9.03
N ASP A 323 -0.23 -20.41 8.95
CA ASP A 323 0.58 -20.93 10.05
C ASP A 323 1.86 -20.13 10.25
#